data_4005d65ccb3d8074d6dd9e8a53a35928
#
_entry.id   4005d65ccb3d8074d6dd9e8a53a35928
#
_cell.length_a   1.000
_cell.length_b   1.000
_cell.length_c   1.000
_cell.angle_alpha   90.00
_cell.angle_beta   90.00
_cell.angle_gamma   90.00
#
_symmetry.space_group_name_H-M   'P 1'
#
loop_
_entity.id
_entity.type
_entity.pdbx_description
1 polymer ?
#
loop_
_entity_poly.entity_id
_entity_poly.type
_entity_poly.pdbx_seq_one_letter_code
_entity_poly.pdbx_strand_id
1 'polypeptide(L)'
;MHPVIKYCFVVAIGLSANAALAETQGTKASRVDEMFIKEAMQGDLAEVNMGKLAQEKAQSEGVKDFGKMLEEDHGKHSQKVQGKAQELGVTPPQEPSTTQKSMYDRLSKLSGAQFDQQFVKAMVTDHKEDIAKYEKEAKSKGPLADFAKDTLPTLQHHLRTAETLAKQK
;
A
#
# COMPACT_ATOMS: atom_id res chain seq x y z
N MET A 1 -36.07 -0.05 -83.01
CA MET A 1 -35.97 1.05 -82.04
C MET A 1 -35.80 0.41 -80.65
N HIS A 2 -34.57 0.41 -80.11
CA HIS A 2 -34.24 -0.14 -78.84
C HIS A 2 -33.74 0.99 -77.93
N PRO A 3 -34.26 1.18 -76.73
CA PRO A 3 -33.71 2.21 -75.82
C PRO A 3 -32.50 1.67 -75.08
N VAL A 4 -31.49 2.44 -75.09
CA VAL A 4 -30.22 2.23 -74.38
C VAL A 4 -30.43 2.61 -72.93
N ILE A 5 -30.32 1.68 -71.99
CA ILE A 5 -30.35 1.92 -70.56
C ILE A 5 -28.93 2.26 -70.10
N LYS A 6 -28.72 3.52 -69.63
CA LYS A 6 -27.48 3.98 -69.05
C LYS A 6 -27.44 3.59 -67.56
N TYR A 7 -26.52 2.70 -67.18
CA TYR A 7 -26.24 2.38 -65.79
C TYR A 7 -25.31 3.46 -65.19
N CYS A 8 -25.80 4.20 -64.22
CA CYS A 8 -24.95 5.05 -63.38
C CYS A 8 -24.34 4.19 -62.28
N PHE A 9 -23.04 4.00 -62.33
CA PHE A 9 -22.27 3.42 -61.23
C PHE A 9 -22.09 4.48 -60.13
N VAL A 10 -22.74 4.30 -58.99
CA VAL A 10 -22.45 5.09 -57.78
C VAL A 10 -21.33 4.37 -57.05
N VAL A 11 -20.13 4.96 -57.06
CA VAL A 11 -19.00 4.51 -56.23
C VAL A 11 -19.19 5.09 -54.85
N ALA A 12 -19.61 4.24 -53.89
CA ALA A 12 -19.65 4.58 -52.50
C ALA A 12 -18.23 4.46 -51.95
N ILE A 13 -17.56 5.60 -51.70
CA ILE A 13 -16.28 5.68 -50.97
C ILE A 13 -16.59 5.50 -49.50
N GLY A 14 -16.37 4.28 -49.00
CA GLY A 14 -16.45 3.97 -47.57
C GLY A 14 -15.26 4.60 -46.83
N LEU A 15 -15.55 5.65 -46.08
CA LEU A 15 -14.58 6.23 -45.13
C LEU A 15 -14.48 5.31 -43.91
N SER A 16 -13.51 4.40 -43.92
CA SER A 16 -13.19 3.59 -42.73
C SER A 16 -12.46 4.49 -41.70
N ALA A 17 -13.20 4.96 -40.70
CA ALA A 17 -12.62 5.60 -39.54
C ALA A 17 -11.89 4.54 -38.69
N ASN A 18 -10.59 4.41 -38.86
CA ASN A 18 -9.74 3.71 -37.91
C ASN A 18 -9.69 4.54 -36.64
N ALA A 19 -10.54 4.23 -35.65
CA ALA A 19 -10.36 4.65 -34.30
C ALA A 19 -9.12 3.92 -33.74
N ALA A 20 -7.98 4.57 -33.79
CA ALA A 20 -6.79 4.14 -33.08
C ALA A 20 -7.13 4.20 -31.57
N LEU A 21 -7.39 3.04 -30.99
CA LEU A 21 -7.35 2.89 -29.54
C LEU A 21 -5.92 3.23 -29.13
N ALA A 22 -5.72 4.42 -28.57
CA ALA A 22 -4.50 4.75 -27.87
C ALA A 22 -4.44 3.82 -26.65
N GLU A 23 -3.72 2.70 -26.77
CA GLU A 23 -3.26 1.95 -25.63
C GLU A 23 -2.44 2.92 -24.78
N THR A 24 -2.99 3.33 -23.65
CA THR A 24 -2.20 3.97 -22.61
C THR A 24 -1.18 2.92 -22.17
N GLN A 25 0.02 3.00 -22.74
CA GLN A 25 1.17 2.23 -22.24
C GLN A 25 1.44 2.75 -20.83
N GLY A 26 0.84 2.09 -19.83
CA GLY A 26 1.19 2.28 -18.44
C GLY A 26 2.71 2.08 -18.33
N THR A 27 3.39 3.04 -17.74
CA THR A 27 4.84 2.93 -17.49
C THR A 27 5.08 1.66 -16.70
N LYS A 28 5.77 0.69 -17.32
CA LYS A 28 6.10 -0.57 -16.67
C LYS A 28 6.87 -0.27 -15.38
N ALA A 29 6.43 -0.86 -14.27
CA ALA A 29 7.08 -0.70 -12.98
C ALA A 29 8.59 -1.02 -13.06
N SER A 30 9.40 -0.20 -12.45
CA SER A 30 10.81 -0.52 -12.24
C SER A 30 10.94 -1.56 -11.12
N ARG A 31 12.10 -2.22 -11.02
CA ARG A 31 12.38 -3.11 -9.88
C ARG A 31 12.27 -2.40 -8.53
N VAL A 32 12.57 -1.11 -8.49
CA VAL A 32 12.45 -0.30 -7.26
C VAL A 32 10.98 -0.13 -6.90
N ASP A 33 10.12 0.19 -7.87
CA ASP A 33 8.67 0.30 -7.65
C ASP A 33 8.07 -1.04 -7.18
N GLU A 34 8.47 -2.16 -7.83
CA GLU A 34 8.01 -3.50 -7.43
C GLU A 34 8.42 -3.82 -5.99
N MET A 35 9.66 -3.49 -5.59
CA MET A 35 10.14 -3.71 -4.23
C MET A 35 9.39 -2.83 -3.23
N PHE A 36 9.18 -1.54 -3.55
CA PHE A 36 8.44 -0.64 -2.68
C PHE A 36 7.00 -1.12 -2.45
N ILE A 37 6.28 -1.46 -3.53
CA ILE A 37 4.91 -2.03 -3.42
C ILE A 37 4.89 -3.29 -2.56
N LYS A 38 5.86 -4.19 -2.78
CA LYS A 38 5.96 -5.43 -2.00
C LYS A 38 6.16 -5.15 -0.51
N GLU A 39 7.12 -4.29 -0.17
CA GLU A 39 7.44 -3.98 1.23
C GLU A 39 6.29 -3.21 1.90
N ALA A 40 5.70 -2.23 1.22
CA ALA A 40 4.55 -1.50 1.71
C ALA A 40 3.36 -2.43 2.01
N MET A 41 3.00 -3.32 1.08
CA MET A 41 1.91 -4.28 1.31
C MET A 41 2.23 -5.25 2.46
N GLN A 42 3.45 -5.76 2.56
CA GLN A 42 3.85 -6.64 3.65
C GLN A 42 3.79 -5.93 5.00
N GLY A 43 4.21 -4.67 5.06
CA GLY A 43 4.09 -3.81 6.24
C GLY A 43 2.65 -3.65 6.67
N ASP A 44 1.78 -3.21 5.76
CA ASP A 44 0.35 -3.03 6.05
C ASP A 44 -0.31 -4.30 6.61
N LEU A 45 -0.07 -5.45 5.96
CA LEU A 45 -0.62 -6.73 6.41
C LEU A 45 -0.11 -7.12 7.80
N ALA A 46 1.15 -6.84 8.09
CA ALA A 46 1.74 -7.08 9.41
C ALA A 46 1.13 -6.15 10.47
N GLU A 47 1.04 -4.86 10.17
CA GLU A 47 0.54 -3.84 11.10
C GLU A 47 -0.96 -4.03 11.41
N VAL A 48 -1.78 -4.43 10.45
CA VAL A 48 -3.17 -4.84 10.68
C VAL A 48 -3.24 -6.00 11.67
N ASN A 49 -2.41 -7.04 11.49
CA ASN A 49 -2.37 -8.18 12.39
C ASN A 49 -1.86 -7.81 13.79
N MET A 50 -0.82 -6.97 13.86
CA MET A 50 -0.26 -6.46 15.11
C MET A 50 -1.25 -5.57 15.86
N GLY A 51 -2.00 -4.74 15.14
CA GLY A 51 -3.05 -3.90 15.70
C GLY A 51 -4.17 -4.71 16.34
N LYS A 52 -4.64 -5.76 15.67
CA LYS A 52 -5.60 -6.72 16.25
C LYS A 52 -5.06 -7.42 17.50
N LEU A 53 -3.82 -7.88 17.42
CA LEU A 53 -3.16 -8.53 18.54
C LEU A 53 -3.05 -7.60 19.76
N ALA A 54 -2.76 -6.31 19.54
CA ALA A 54 -2.67 -5.33 20.60
C ALA A 54 -4.02 -5.10 21.30
N GLN A 55 -5.12 -5.06 20.55
CA GLN A 55 -6.46 -4.95 21.14
C GLN A 55 -6.81 -6.16 22.03
N GLU A 56 -6.29 -7.35 21.71
CA GLU A 56 -6.54 -8.58 22.48
C GLU A 56 -5.61 -8.74 23.70
N LYS A 57 -4.33 -8.39 23.55
CA LYS A 57 -3.27 -8.76 24.51
C LYS A 57 -2.83 -7.64 25.42
N ALA A 58 -3.05 -6.37 25.01
CA ALA A 58 -2.57 -5.24 25.79
C ALA A 58 -3.31 -5.07 27.12
N GLN A 59 -2.56 -4.56 28.10
CA GLN A 59 -3.12 -4.19 29.39
C GLN A 59 -3.61 -2.75 29.39
N SER A 60 -2.84 -1.83 28.81
CA SER A 60 -3.19 -0.41 28.83
C SER A 60 -4.16 -0.06 27.69
N GLU A 61 -5.17 0.75 28.00
CA GLU A 61 -6.11 1.24 26.98
C GLU A 61 -5.39 2.04 25.88
N GLY A 62 -4.35 2.80 26.23
CA GLY A 62 -3.56 3.54 25.23
C GLY A 62 -2.89 2.63 24.20
N VAL A 63 -2.44 1.44 24.57
CA VAL A 63 -1.88 0.46 23.63
C VAL A 63 -2.98 -0.22 22.81
N LYS A 64 -4.15 -0.48 23.39
CA LYS A 64 -5.31 -1.00 22.63
C LYS A 64 -5.80 0.00 21.59
N ASP A 65 -5.93 1.27 22.00
CA ASP A 65 -6.34 2.36 21.09
C ASP A 65 -5.33 2.57 19.95
N PHE A 66 -4.05 2.48 20.26
CA PHE A 66 -3.01 2.51 19.25
C PHE A 66 -3.09 1.31 18.31
N GLY A 67 -3.35 0.12 18.85
CA GLY A 67 -3.58 -1.08 18.04
C GLY A 67 -4.75 -0.92 17.08
N LYS A 68 -5.86 -0.33 17.54
CA LYS A 68 -7.02 -0.02 16.69
C LYS A 68 -6.67 0.98 15.59
N MET A 69 -5.92 2.04 15.93
CA MET A 69 -5.44 3.04 14.96
C MET A 69 -4.60 2.36 13.87
N LEU A 70 -3.65 1.50 14.23
CA LEU A 70 -2.82 0.77 13.27
C LEU A 70 -3.66 -0.11 12.35
N GLU A 71 -4.60 -0.89 12.90
CA GLU A 71 -5.50 -1.75 12.11
C GLU A 71 -6.29 -0.93 11.07
N GLU A 72 -6.88 0.19 11.48
CA GLU A 72 -7.71 1.02 10.61
C GLU A 72 -6.90 1.73 9.53
N ASP A 73 -5.78 2.35 9.90
CA ASP A 73 -5.00 3.18 8.98
C ASP A 73 -4.19 2.33 7.99
N HIS A 74 -3.55 1.25 8.45
CA HIS A 74 -2.85 0.32 7.57
C HIS A 74 -3.83 -0.50 6.72
N GLY A 75 -5.03 -0.80 7.22
CA GLY A 75 -6.11 -1.38 6.42
C GLY A 75 -6.53 -0.50 5.24
N LYS A 76 -6.68 0.83 5.46
CA LYS A 76 -6.97 1.80 4.39
C LYS A 76 -5.76 1.98 3.46
N HIS A 77 -4.55 1.98 4.02
CA HIS A 77 -3.32 2.17 3.25
C HIS A 77 -3.07 0.97 2.32
N SER A 78 -3.29 -0.26 2.76
CA SER A 78 -3.16 -1.46 1.93
C SER A 78 -4.06 -1.43 0.68
N GLN A 79 -5.27 -0.86 0.80
CA GLN A 79 -6.16 -0.66 -0.36
C GLN A 79 -5.56 0.33 -1.37
N LYS A 80 -4.92 1.40 -0.90
CA LYS A 80 -4.22 2.36 -1.77
C LYS A 80 -2.99 1.72 -2.42
N VAL A 81 -2.21 0.92 -1.67
CA VAL A 81 -1.08 0.15 -2.21
C VAL A 81 -1.56 -0.81 -3.31
N GLN A 82 -2.69 -1.50 -3.08
CA GLN A 82 -3.30 -2.38 -4.09
C GLN A 82 -3.66 -1.60 -5.37
N GLY A 83 -4.23 -0.40 -5.24
CA GLY A 83 -4.54 0.47 -6.38
C GLY A 83 -3.26 0.87 -7.16
N LYS A 84 -2.20 1.27 -6.44
CA LYS A 84 -0.90 1.60 -7.07
C LYS A 84 -0.25 0.39 -7.74
N ALA A 85 -0.36 -0.78 -7.13
CA ALA A 85 0.11 -2.02 -7.73
C ALA A 85 -0.61 -2.32 -9.07
N GLN A 86 -1.93 -2.13 -9.12
CA GLN A 86 -2.73 -2.27 -10.33
C GLN A 86 -2.31 -1.28 -11.43
N GLU A 87 -2.14 0.02 -11.08
CA GLU A 87 -1.70 1.06 -12.02
C GLU A 87 -0.34 0.71 -12.67
N LEU A 88 0.54 0.04 -11.92
CA LEU A 88 1.89 -0.32 -12.34
C LEU A 88 2.02 -1.77 -12.88
N GLY A 89 0.94 -2.54 -12.91
CA GLY A 89 0.95 -3.93 -13.34
C GLY A 89 1.75 -4.86 -12.40
N VAL A 90 1.84 -4.52 -11.12
CA VAL A 90 2.54 -5.29 -10.08
C VAL A 90 1.55 -6.14 -9.30
N THR A 91 1.90 -7.39 -9.01
CA THR A 91 1.12 -8.25 -8.11
C THR A 91 1.69 -8.17 -6.71
N PRO A 92 1.00 -7.51 -5.74
CA PRO A 92 1.50 -7.41 -4.38
C PRO A 92 1.32 -8.73 -3.61
N PRO A 93 2.14 -8.98 -2.57
CA PRO A 93 1.99 -10.14 -1.72
C PRO A 93 0.66 -10.11 -0.94
N GLN A 94 0.20 -11.29 -0.56
CA GLN A 94 -1.03 -11.47 0.22
C GLN A 94 -0.75 -11.79 1.70
N GLU A 95 0.53 -11.82 2.09
CA GLU A 95 0.97 -12.17 3.43
C GLU A 95 2.14 -11.30 3.88
N PRO A 96 2.31 -11.07 5.19
CA PRO A 96 3.49 -10.44 5.75
C PRO A 96 4.76 -11.24 5.43
N SER A 97 5.91 -10.59 5.52
CA SER A 97 7.21 -11.24 5.38
C SER A 97 7.46 -12.25 6.50
N THR A 98 8.41 -13.17 6.30
CA THR A 98 8.81 -14.14 7.32
C THR A 98 9.28 -13.47 8.61
N THR A 99 10.01 -12.36 8.51
CA THR A 99 10.47 -11.58 9.66
C THR A 99 9.29 -11.00 10.45
N GLN A 100 8.30 -10.44 9.78
CA GLN A 100 7.10 -9.87 10.41
C GLN A 100 6.22 -10.97 11.05
N LYS A 101 6.06 -12.11 10.39
CA LYS A 101 5.40 -13.29 10.99
C LYS A 101 6.10 -13.76 12.26
N SER A 102 7.44 -13.82 12.25
CA SER A 102 8.23 -14.18 13.42
C SER A 102 8.09 -13.15 14.56
N MET A 103 7.94 -11.87 14.24
CA MET A 103 7.66 -10.84 15.25
C MET A 103 6.27 -11.04 15.86
N TYR A 104 5.26 -11.23 15.03
CA TYR A 104 3.89 -11.56 15.48
C TYR A 104 3.89 -12.76 16.42
N ASP A 105 4.55 -13.87 16.05
CA ASP A 105 4.64 -15.09 16.84
C ASP A 105 5.32 -14.86 18.21
N ARG A 106 6.29 -13.97 18.28
CA ARG A 106 6.92 -13.61 19.56
C ARG A 106 5.97 -12.80 20.44
N LEU A 107 5.33 -11.78 19.88
CA LEU A 107 4.41 -10.92 20.60
C LEU A 107 3.14 -11.66 21.04
N SER A 108 2.63 -12.59 20.25
CA SER A 108 1.42 -13.36 20.56
C SER A 108 1.55 -14.24 21.82
N LYS A 109 2.79 -14.58 22.23
CA LYS A 109 3.09 -15.34 23.46
C LYS A 109 3.11 -14.47 24.71
N LEU A 110 3.02 -13.15 24.55
CA LEU A 110 3.02 -12.20 25.65
C LEU A 110 1.61 -11.72 25.95
N SER A 111 1.42 -11.11 27.11
CA SER A 111 0.19 -10.45 27.51
C SER A 111 0.46 -9.39 28.58
N GLY A 112 -0.52 -8.52 28.82
CA GLY A 112 -0.43 -7.50 29.88
C GLY A 112 0.72 -6.52 29.67
N ALA A 113 1.29 -6.02 30.75
CA ALA A 113 2.36 -5.01 30.70
C ALA A 113 3.60 -5.46 29.89
N GLN A 114 3.89 -6.77 29.88
CA GLN A 114 5.02 -7.30 29.11
C GLN A 114 4.73 -7.23 27.60
N PHE A 115 3.51 -7.50 27.19
CA PHE A 115 3.07 -7.30 25.82
C PHE A 115 3.21 -5.81 25.46
N ASP A 116 2.61 -4.92 26.25
CA ASP A 116 2.62 -3.47 26.00
C ASP A 116 4.04 -2.96 25.72
N GLN A 117 4.97 -3.30 26.61
CA GLN A 117 6.35 -2.85 26.47
C GLN A 117 7.03 -3.34 25.17
N GLN A 118 6.87 -4.63 24.85
CA GLN A 118 7.51 -5.22 23.69
C GLN A 118 6.83 -4.77 22.37
N PHE A 119 5.51 -4.66 22.36
CA PHE A 119 4.74 -4.17 21.22
C PHE A 119 5.12 -2.72 20.90
N VAL A 120 5.06 -1.82 21.87
CA VAL A 120 5.37 -0.40 21.65
C VAL A 120 6.82 -0.24 21.17
N LYS A 121 7.78 -0.98 21.75
CA LYS A 121 9.18 -0.97 21.30
C LYS A 121 9.31 -1.43 19.85
N ALA A 122 8.59 -2.48 19.47
CA ALA A 122 8.59 -2.97 18.10
C ALA A 122 8.04 -1.92 17.13
N MET A 123 6.91 -1.30 17.47
CA MET A 123 6.28 -0.24 16.65
C MET A 123 7.15 0.99 16.47
N VAL A 124 7.88 1.42 17.52
CA VAL A 124 8.85 2.52 17.40
C VAL A 124 9.95 2.19 16.39
N THR A 125 10.45 0.96 16.41
CA THR A 125 11.51 0.53 15.47
C THR A 125 10.99 0.46 14.05
N ASP A 126 9.87 -0.20 13.84
CA ASP A 126 9.26 -0.45 12.55
C ASP A 126 8.89 0.88 11.85
N HIS A 127 8.19 1.78 12.54
CA HIS A 127 7.82 3.07 11.97
C HIS A 127 9.03 3.97 11.65
N LYS A 128 10.14 3.89 12.39
CA LYS A 128 11.38 4.58 12.01
C LYS A 128 11.96 4.05 10.70
N GLU A 129 11.94 2.75 10.52
CA GLU A 129 12.41 2.11 9.29
C GLU A 129 11.50 2.46 8.11
N ASP A 130 10.19 2.41 8.30
CA ASP A 130 9.24 2.73 7.26
C ASP A 130 9.27 4.21 6.86
N ILE A 131 9.34 5.14 7.83
CA ILE A 131 9.52 6.56 7.53
C ILE A 131 10.77 6.77 6.67
N ALA A 132 11.89 6.13 6.98
CA ALA A 132 13.12 6.27 6.19
C ALA A 132 12.94 5.75 4.74
N LYS A 133 12.23 4.63 4.55
CA LYS A 133 11.90 4.09 3.23
C LYS A 133 10.99 5.03 2.44
N TYR A 134 9.92 5.51 3.07
CA TYR A 134 8.96 6.43 2.45
C TYR A 134 9.58 7.79 2.13
N GLU A 135 10.45 8.32 2.99
CA GLU A 135 11.22 9.54 2.70
C GLU A 135 12.15 9.39 1.50
N LYS A 136 12.78 8.22 1.37
CA LYS A 136 13.63 7.92 0.21
C LYS A 136 12.79 7.88 -1.07
N GLU A 137 11.64 7.20 -1.05
CA GLU A 137 10.75 7.10 -2.19
C GLU A 137 10.13 8.46 -2.54
N ALA A 138 9.70 9.25 -1.57
CA ALA A 138 9.15 10.60 -1.76
C ALA A 138 10.14 11.58 -2.45
N LYS A 139 11.44 11.31 -2.37
CA LYS A 139 12.50 12.09 -3.04
C LYS A 139 12.85 11.51 -4.42
N SER A 140 12.27 10.38 -4.80
CA SER A 140 12.49 9.77 -6.11
C SER A 140 11.78 10.59 -7.21
N LYS A 141 12.05 10.23 -8.48
CA LYS A 141 11.29 10.73 -9.62
C LYS A 141 10.34 9.65 -10.17
N GLY A 142 10.14 8.60 -9.39
CA GLY A 142 9.31 7.45 -9.75
C GLY A 142 7.80 7.73 -9.60
N PRO A 143 6.97 6.83 -10.09
CA PRO A 143 5.51 6.97 -10.07
C PRO A 143 4.91 6.88 -8.66
N LEU A 144 5.69 6.42 -7.66
CA LEU A 144 5.26 6.26 -6.28
C LEU A 144 5.69 7.42 -5.37
N ALA A 145 6.42 8.42 -5.88
CA ALA A 145 6.96 9.52 -5.08
C ALA A 145 5.88 10.32 -4.33
N ASP A 146 4.82 10.74 -5.03
CA ASP A 146 3.72 11.48 -4.41
C ASP A 146 2.94 10.60 -3.41
N PHE A 147 2.69 9.34 -3.76
CA PHE A 147 2.07 8.38 -2.87
C PHE A 147 2.85 8.22 -1.56
N ALA A 148 4.17 8.07 -1.65
CA ALA A 148 5.03 7.98 -0.47
C ALA A 148 5.01 9.27 0.36
N LYS A 149 5.05 10.43 -0.29
CA LYS A 149 4.97 11.75 0.36
C LYS A 149 3.66 11.93 1.14
N ASP A 150 2.54 11.52 0.53
CA ASP A 150 1.21 11.67 1.14
C ASP A 150 1.00 10.72 2.33
N THR A 151 1.76 9.62 2.40
CA THR A 151 1.70 8.64 3.50
C THR A 151 2.51 9.08 4.73
N LEU A 152 3.60 9.82 4.55
CA LEU A 152 4.53 10.20 5.62
C LEU A 152 3.88 10.84 6.85
N PRO A 153 2.90 11.76 6.74
CA PRO A 153 2.27 12.34 7.91
C PRO A 153 1.61 11.31 8.83
N THR A 154 0.98 10.28 8.27
CA THR A 154 0.36 9.19 9.05
C THR A 154 1.41 8.34 9.76
N LEU A 155 2.47 7.91 9.07
CA LEU A 155 3.56 7.14 9.68
C LEU A 155 4.24 7.93 10.81
N GLN A 156 4.47 9.23 10.61
CA GLN A 156 5.02 10.12 11.64
C GLN A 156 4.07 10.30 12.84
N HIS A 157 2.77 10.29 12.62
CA HIS A 157 1.79 10.31 13.69
C HIS A 157 1.84 9.03 14.52
N HIS A 158 1.87 7.87 13.87
CA HIS A 158 2.00 6.58 14.55
C HIS A 158 3.30 6.50 15.37
N LEU A 159 4.43 6.93 14.80
CA LEU A 159 5.70 6.97 15.53
C LEU A 159 5.62 7.83 16.79
N ARG A 160 5.07 9.05 16.69
CA ARG A 160 4.90 9.92 17.87
C ARG A 160 4.02 9.29 18.95
N THR A 161 2.95 8.61 18.54
CA THR A 161 2.06 7.88 19.45
C THR A 161 2.81 6.76 20.15
N ALA A 162 3.54 5.93 19.40
CA ALA A 162 4.35 4.85 19.95
C ALA A 162 5.44 5.38 20.91
N GLU A 163 6.15 6.45 20.54
CA GLU A 163 7.16 7.07 21.42
C GLU A 163 6.57 7.67 22.70
N THR A 164 5.32 8.15 22.64
CA THR A 164 4.60 8.66 23.81
C THR A 164 4.24 7.50 24.75
N LEU A 165 3.70 6.41 24.21
CA LEU A 165 3.37 5.20 24.98
C LEU A 165 4.62 4.55 25.60
N ALA A 166 5.75 4.57 24.90
CA ALA A 166 7.02 4.05 25.41
C ALA A 166 7.53 4.77 26.69
N LYS A 167 7.08 6.00 26.94
CA LYS A 167 7.46 6.81 28.12
C LYS A 167 6.50 6.63 29.30
N GLN A 168 5.33 6.05 29.07
CA GLN A 168 4.36 5.76 30.12
C GLN A 168 4.79 4.45 30.82
N LYS A 169 5.23 4.59 32.09
CA LYS A 169 5.66 3.46 32.94
C LYS A 169 4.48 2.96 33.78
#